data_e2cc41f906f6ab73a8f2133046ab212a
#
_entry.id   e2cc41f906f6ab73a8f2133046ab212a
#
_cell.length_a   1.000
_cell.length_b   1.000
_cell.length_c   1.000
_cell.angle_alpha   90.00
_cell.angle_beta   90.00
_cell.angle_gamma   90.00
#
_symmetry.space_group_name_H-M   'P 1'
#
loop_
_entity.id
_entity.type
_entity.pdbx_description
1 polymer ?
#
loop_
_entity_poly.entity_id
_entity_poly.type
_entity_poly.pdbx_seq_one_letter_code
_entity_poly.pdbx_strand_id
1 'polypeptide(L)'
;MGKKKADLNLDLIDLYSNLLNEIWGKASELIGETLLAFFILLTIKRTPDKSSILREIRVSEDGISLEAVRKQCQDASPDDVHRALQGLVKNLFNVFTVTTENVINRELFSKVLPKLREAEKMVSR
;
A
#
# COMPACT_ATOMS: atom_id res chain seq x y z
N MET A 1 -28.54 1.56 3.31
CA MET A 1 -27.92 2.15 2.11
C MET A 1 -26.43 2.02 2.21
N GLY A 2 -25.81 1.48 1.17
CA GLY A 2 -24.36 1.38 1.13
C GLY A 2 -23.70 2.70 0.74
N LYS A 3 -22.40 2.80 1.01
CA LYS A 3 -21.61 3.92 0.52
C LYS A 3 -21.53 3.91 -0.99
N LYS A 4 -21.41 5.07 -1.59
CA LYS A 4 -21.12 5.16 -3.02
C LYS A 4 -19.75 4.56 -3.29
N LYS A 5 -19.57 4.05 -4.51
CA LYS A 5 -18.31 3.47 -4.96
C LYS A 5 -17.12 4.41 -4.74
N ALA A 6 -17.28 5.69 -5.08
CA ALA A 6 -16.23 6.69 -4.87
C ALA A 6 -15.88 6.87 -3.40
N ASP A 7 -16.87 6.89 -2.51
CA ASP A 7 -16.64 7.03 -1.07
C ASP A 7 -15.91 5.82 -0.51
N LEU A 8 -16.27 4.61 -0.94
CA LEU A 8 -15.60 3.40 -0.53
C LEU A 8 -14.14 3.38 -1.01
N ASN A 9 -13.89 3.84 -2.24
CA ASN A 9 -12.53 3.93 -2.76
C ASN A 9 -11.69 4.90 -1.94
N LEU A 10 -12.25 6.05 -1.55
CA LEU A 10 -11.53 7.02 -0.73
C LEU A 10 -11.19 6.45 0.65
N ASP A 11 -12.13 5.71 1.26
CA ASP A 11 -11.89 5.05 2.54
C ASP A 11 -10.78 4.00 2.43
N LEU A 12 -10.80 3.20 1.37
CA LEU A 12 -9.75 2.22 1.11
C LEU A 12 -8.39 2.87 0.91
N ILE A 13 -8.35 3.94 0.12
CA ILE A 13 -7.11 4.66 -0.15
C ILE A 13 -6.54 5.27 1.14
N ASP A 14 -7.40 5.85 1.97
CA ASP A 14 -6.96 6.40 3.26
C ASP A 14 -6.39 5.31 4.18
N LEU A 15 -7.05 4.16 4.24
CA LEU A 15 -6.59 3.04 5.05
C LEU A 15 -5.22 2.55 4.57
N TYR A 16 -5.07 2.35 3.26
CA TYR A 16 -3.78 1.91 2.70
C TYR A 16 -2.71 2.99 2.79
N SER A 17 -3.08 4.26 2.68
CA SER A 17 -2.14 5.36 2.89
C SER A 17 -1.54 5.32 4.30
N ASN A 18 -2.40 5.15 5.31
CA ASN A 18 -1.95 5.02 6.69
C ASN A 18 -1.05 3.79 6.88
N LEU A 19 -1.45 2.68 6.31
CA LEU A 19 -0.69 1.43 6.38
C LEU A 19 0.68 1.57 5.73
N LEU A 20 0.74 2.13 4.52
CA LEU A 20 2.00 2.33 3.81
C LEU A 20 2.91 3.31 4.54
N ASN A 21 2.35 4.35 5.18
CA ASN A 21 3.14 5.29 5.96
C ASN A 21 3.68 4.67 7.26
N GLU A 22 2.98 3.72 7.87
CA GLU A 22 3.54 2.95 8.98
C GLU A 22 4.70 2.08 8.53
N ILE A 23 4.55 1.43 7.37
CA ILE A 23 5.64 0.66 6.77
C ILE A 23 6.84 1.56 6.50
N TRP A 24 6.60 2.74 5.91
CA TRP A 24 7.64 3.71 5.61
C TRP A 24 8.39 4.11 6.88
N GLY A 25 7.66 4.51 7.92
CA GLY A 25 8.27 4.97 9.16
C GLY A 25 9.20 3.92 9.79
N LYS A 26 8.75 2.67 9.82
CA LYS A 26 9.54 1.60 10.43
C LYS A 26 10.70 1.17 9.55
N ALA A 27 10.43 0.96 8.27
CA ALA A 27 11.45 0.48 7.34
C ALA A 27 12.54 1.53 7.09
N SER A 28 12.18 2.82 7.05
CA SER A 28 13.17 3.88 6.84
C SER A 28 14.15 3.98 8.00
N GLU A 29 13.73 3.66 9.22
CA GLU A 29 14.62 3.61 10.37
C GLU A 29 15.69 2.53 10.22
N LEU A 30 15.35 1.44 9.56
CA LEU A 30 16.23 0.28 9.45
C LEU A 30 17.15 0.32 8.23
N ILE A 31 16.65 0.77 7.08
CA ILE A 31 17.43 0.74 5.83
C ILE A 31 17.65 2.11 5.20
N GLY A 32 17.09 3.16 5.78
CA GLY A 32 17.23 4.51 5.26
C GLY A 32 16.19 4.85 4.20
N GLU A 33 15.95 6.14 4.05
CA GLU A 33 14.87 6.65 3.18
C GLU A 33 15.16 6.44 1.70
N THR A 34 16.39 6.67 1.27
CA THR A 34 16.78 6.55 -0.14
C THR A 34 16.65 5.13 -0.63
N LEU A 35 17.18 4.17 0.13
CA LEU A 35 17.12 2.76 -0.25
C LEU A 35 15.67 2.24 -0.22
N LEU A 36 14.92 2.66 0.78
CA LEU A 36 13.51 2.28 0.89
C LEU A 36 12.70 2.80 -0.28
N ALA A 37 12.88 4.07 -0.67
CA ALA A 37 12.21 4.63 -1.83
C ALA A 37 12.49 3.82 -3.08
N PHE A 38 13.75 3.43 -3.28
CA PHE A 38 14.15 2.60 -4.41
C PHE A 38 13.42 1.24 -4.41
N PHE A 39 13.39 0.58 -3.24
CA PHE A 39 12.72 -0.72 -3.12
C PHE A 39 11.23 -0.62 -3.39
N ILE A 40 10.58 0.43 -2.91
CA ILE A 40 9.14 0.61 -3.14
C ILE A 40 8.86 0.87 -4.61
N LEU A 41 9.64 1.72 -5.27
CA LEU A 41 9.47 1.98 -6.71
C LEU A 41 9.67 0.71 -7.53
N LEU A 42 10.66 -0.08 -7.18
CA LEU A 42 10.91 -1.34 -7.86
C LEU A 42 9.76 -2.33 -7.67
N THR A 43 9.24 -2.39 -6.44
CA THR A 43 8.12 -3.26 -6.12
C THR A 43 6.85 -2.85 -6.88
N ILE A 44 6.61 -1.54 -6.98
CA ILE A 44 5.47 -1.03 -7.77
C ILE A 44 5.57 -1.51 -9.21
N LYS A 45 6.75 -1.42 -9.81
CA LYS A 45 6.95 -1.86 -11.19
C LYS A 45 6.71 -3.35 -11.38
N ARG A 46 7.00 -4.15 -10.36
CA ARG A 46 6.89 -5.61 -10.44
C ARG A 46 5.52 -6.15 -10.01
N THR A 47 4.70 -5.32 -9.39
CA THR A 47 3.38 -5.75 -8.92
C THR A 47 2.38 -5.68 -10.08
N PRO A 48 1.72 -6.80 -10.41
CA PRO A 48 0.68 -6.77 -11.45
C PRO A 48 -0.47 -5.86 -11.04
N ASP A 49 -0.87 -4.97 -11.95
CA ASP A 49 -1.94 -4.02 -11.69
C ASP A 49 -2.66 -3.70 -13.00
N LYS A 50 -3.76 -4.41 -13.25
CA LYS A 50 -4.55 -4.24 -14.47
C LYS A 50 -5.23 -2.87 -14.54
N SER A 51 -5.50 -2.27 -13.39
CA SER A 51 -6.19 -0.98 -13.29
C SER A 51 -5.25 0.21 -13.35
N SER A 52 -3.95 -0.01 -13.34
CA SER A 52 -2.92 1.04 -13.37
C SER A 52 -2.96 1.99 -12.17
N ILE A 53 -3.53 1.55 -11.07
CA ILE A 53 -3.65 2.35 -9.84
C ILE A 53 -2.27 2.62 -9.24
N LEU A 54 -1.40 1.62 -9.23
CA LEU A 54 -0.08 1.73 -8.60
C LEU A 54 0.82 2.74 -9.29
N ARG A 55 0.58 3.01 -10.57
CA ARG A 55 1.35 3.99 -11.34
C ARG A 55 1.16 5.41 -10.83
N GLU A 56 0.07 5.66 -10.13
CA GLU A 56 -0.26 6.97 -9.58
C GLU A 56 0.34 7.21 -8.19
N ILE A 57 0.93 6.18 -7.58
CA ILE A 57 1.59 6.33 -6.28
C ILE A 57 2.90 7.10 -6.46
N ARG A 58 3.10 8.13 -5.65
CA ARG A 58 4.32 8.93 -5.64
C ARG A 58 5.20 8.51 -4.46
N VAL A 59 6.46 8.25 -4.74
CA VAL A 59 7.43 7.83 -3.73
C VAL A 59 8.66 8.73 -3.83
N SER A 60 9.08 9.24 -2.67
CA SER A 60 10.27 10.07 -2.56
C SER A 60 10.93 9.80 -1.21
N GLU A 61 12.03 10.50 -0.93
CA GLU A 61 12.69 10.40 0.37
C GLU A 61 11.80 10.93 1.51
N ASP A 62 10.77 11.70 1.19
CA ASP A 62 9.82 12.22 2.16
C ASP A 62 8.71 11.24 2.52
N GLY A 63 8.57 10.16 1.77
CA GLY A 63 7.56 9.15 2.04
C GLY A 63 6.74 8.75 0.83
N ILE A 64 5.59 8.17 1.10
CA ILE A 64 4.67 7.64 0.09
C ILE A 64 3.41 8.51 0.06
N SER A 65 3.00 8.96 -1.13
CA SER A 65 1.80 9.76 -1.29
C SER A 65 0.81 9.07 -2.24
N LEU A 66 -0.44 8.96 -1.80
CA LEU A 66 -1.54 8.44 -2.60
C LEU A 66 -2.51 9.54 -3.06
N GLU A 67 -2.07 10.80 -3.04
CA GLU A 67 -2.92 11.91 -3.47
C GLU A 67 -3.38 11.78 -4.93
N ALA A 68 -2.47 11.39 -5.83
CA ALA A 68 -2.84 11.18 -7.23
C ALA A 68 -3.79 9.99 -7.39
N VAL A 69 -3.61 8.94 -6.56
CA VAL A 69 -4.52 7.80 -6.55
C VAL A 69 -5.93 8.24 -6.18
N ARG A 70 -6.06 9.09 -5.16
CA ARG A 70 -7.37 9.61 -4.73
C ARG A 70 -8.08 10.34 -5.86
N LYS A 71 -7.34 11.12 -6.64
CA LYS A 71 -7.90 11.92 -7.72
C LYS A 71 -8.26 11.09 -8.95
N GLN A 72 -7.42 10.11 -9.28
CA GLN A 72 -7.53 9.35 -10.53
C GLN A 72 -8.42 8.12 -10.42
N CYS A 73 -8.60 7.56 -9.24
CA CYS A 73 -9.19 6.24 -9.07
C CYS A 73 -10.57 6.25 -8.42
N GLN A 74 -11.27 7.39 -8.43
CA GLN A 74 -12.60 7.49 -7.83
C GLN A 74 -13.63 6.61 -8.53
N ASP A 75 -13.49 6.42 -9.83
CA ASP A 75 -14.41 5.61 -10.63
C ASP A 75 -14.00 4.15 -10.75
N ALA A 76 -12.85 3.79 -10.19
CA ALA A 76 -12.38 2.41 -10.22
C ALA A 76 -13.24 1.51 -9.34
N SER A 77 -13.26 0.21 -9.63
CA SER A 77 -13.92 -0.77 -8.78
C SER A 77 -13.22 -0.85 -7.43
N PRO A 78 -13.95 -0.85 -6.29
CA PRO A 78 -13.32 -1.05 -4.98
C PRO A 78 -12.47 -2.33 -4.91
N ASP A 79 -12.91 -3.40 -5.58
CA ASP A 79 -12.15 -4.64 -5.68
C ASP A 79 -10.79 -4.41 -6.34
N ASP A 80 -10.76 -3.65 -7.43
CA ASP A 80 -9.52 -3.35 -8.15
C ASP A 80 -8.58 -2.51 -7.30
N VAL A 81 -9.10 -1.50 -6.60
CA VAL A 81 -8.31 -0.66 -5.69
C VAL A 81 -7.71 -1.52 -4.59
N HIS A 82 -8.53 -2.35 -3.95
CA HIS A 82 -8.07 -3.24 -2.89
C HIS A 82 -7.00 -4.21 -3.37
N ARG A 83 -7.22 -4.87 -4.51
CA ARG A 83 -6.28 -5.85 -5.05
C ARG A 83 -4.93 -5.23 -5.40
N ALA A 84 -4.94 -4.06 -6.02
CA ALA A 84 -3.71 -3.37 -6.40
C ALA A 84 -2.88 -3.02 -5.16
N LEU A 85 -3.52 -2.38 -4.18
CA LEU A 85 -2.82 -1.93 -2.98
C LEU A 85 -2.41 -3.10 -2.08
N GLN A 86 -3.26 -4.11 -1.94
CA GLN A 86 -2.93 -5.33 -1.19
C GLN A 86 -1.74 -6.06 -1.84
N GLY A 87 -1.75 -6.16 -3.17
CA GLY A 87 -0.64 -6.78 -3.90
C GLY A 87 0.67 -6.07 -3.67
N LEU A 88 0.65 -4.73 -3.66
CA LEU A 88 1.84 -3.94 -3.36
C LEU A 88 2.36 -4.25 -1.96
N VAL A 89 1.49 -4.24 -0.95
CA VAL A 89 1.88 -4.50 0.44
C VAL A 89 2.48 -5.91 0.57
N LYS A 90 1.85 -6.91 -0.02
CA LYS A 90 2.36 -8.28 0.02
C LYS A 90 3.73 -8.40 -0.61
N ASN A 91 3.93 -7.74 -1.76
CA ASN A 91 5.23 -7.77 -2.44
C ASN A 91 6.30 -7.01 -1.67
N LEU A 92 5.93 -5.93 -0.99
CA LEU A 92 6.87 -5.22 -0.11
C LEU A 92 7.36 -6.13 1.01
N PHE A 93 6.47 -6.89 1.65
CA PHE A 93 6.88 -7.84 2.67
C PHE A 93 7.81 -8.91 2.12
N ASN A 94 7.58 -9.38 0.89
CA ASN A 94 8.47 -10.33 0.24
C ASN A 94 9.86 -9.75 0.03
N VAL A 95 9.93 -8.49 -0.43
CA VAL A 95 11.22 -7.80 -0.61
C VAL A 95 11.94 -7.65 0.73
N PHE A 96 11.22 -7.24 1.77
CA PHE A 96 11.80 -7.08 3.10
C PHE A 96 12.30 -8.40 3.68
N THR A 97 11.59 -9.51 3.42
CA THR A 97 12.04 -10.84 3.86
C THR A 97 13.41 -11.17 3.30
N VAL A 98 13.63 -10.89 2.02
CA VAL A 98 14.90 -11.19 1.36
C VAL A 98 16.01 -10.25 1.81
N THR A 99 15.71 -8.95 1.98
CA THR A 99 16.74 -7.93 2.21
C THR A 99 17.08 -7.73 3.68
N THR A 100 16.19 -8.07 4.60
CA THR A 100 16.37 -7.78 6.03
C THR A 100 16.24 -9.01 6.93
N GLU A 101 16.23 -10.21 6.34
CA GLU A 101 16.10 -11.47 7.08
C GLU A 101 14.89 -11.49 8.04
N ASN A 102 13.77 -10.95 7.56
CA ASN A 102 12.49 -10.88 8.31
C ASN A 102 12.44 -9.88 9.47
N VAL A 103 13.47 -9.08 9.70
CA VAL A 103 13.46 -8.13 10.82
C VAL A 103 12.29 -7.15 10.69
N ILE A 104 12.15 -6.53 9.50
CA ILE A 104 11.06 -5.57 9.25
C ILE A 104 9.70 -6.28 9.36
N ASN A 105 9.57 -7.46 8.76
CA ASN A 105 8.30 -8.18 8.77
C ASN A 105 7.82 -8.52 10.18
N ARG A 106 8.73 -8.97 11.05
CA ARG A 106 8.38 -9.29 12.44
C ARG A 106 7.85 -8.07 13.18
N GLU A 107 8.45 -6.90 12.97
CA GLU A 107 8.03 -5.69 13.65
C GLU A 107 6.74 -5.10 13.08
N LEU A 108 6.52 -5.23 11.78
CA LEU A 108 5.38 -4.62 11.11
C LEU A 108 4.14 -5.51 11.05
N PHE A 109 4.32 -6.83 11.02
CA PHE A 109 3.21 -7.75 10.75
C PHE A 109 2.04 -7.55 11.72
N SER A 110 2.31 -7.40 13.01
CA SER A 110 1.27 -7.22 14.00
C SER A 110 0.51 -5.90 13.83
N LYS A 111 1.14 -4.89 13.25
CA LYS A 111 0.51 -3.59 13.00
C LYS A 111 -0.25 -3.56 11.68
N VAL A 112 0.27 -4.24 10.69
CA VAL A 112 -0.26 -4.20 9.32
C VAL A 112 -1.43 -5.16 9.14
N LEU A 113 -1.37 -6.34 9.74
CA LEU A 113 -2.39 -7.37 9.56
C LEU A 113 -3.80 -6.91 9.90
N PRO A 114 -4.06 -6.22 11.03
CA PRO A 114 -5.41 -5.74 11.31
C PRO A 114 -5.95 -4.79 10.24
N LYS A 115 -5.09 -3.95 9.68
CA LYS A 115 -5.49 -3.00 8.63
C LYS A 115 -5.81 -3.71 7.32
N LEU A 116 -5.05 -4.75 6.98
CA LEU A 116 -5.36 -5.56 5.80
C LEU A 116 -6.70 -6.27 5.95
N ARG A 117 -6.98 -6.79 7.14
CA ARG A 117 -8.28 -7.44 7.42
C ARG A 117 -9.43 -6.44 7.32
N GLU A 118 -9.23 -5.24 7.82
CA GLU A 118 -10.24 -4.18 7.72
C GLU A 118 -10.52 -3.85 6.25
N ALA A 119 -9.47 -3.73 5.44
CA ALA A 119 -9.63 -3.46 4.00
C ALA A 119 -10.41 -4.58 3.31
N GLU A 120 -10.12 -5.85 3.63
CA GLU A 120 -10.85 -6.98 3.08
C GLU A 120 -12.33 -6.93 3.44
N LYS A 121 -12.65 -6.59 4.67
CA LYS A 121 -14.05 -6.46 5.10
C LYS A 121 -14.77 -5.35 4.35
N MET A 122 -14.09 -4.27 4.03
CA MET A 122 -14.68 -3.16 3.29
C MET A 122 -15.12 -3.56 1.89
N VAL A 123 -14.38 -4.45 1.23
CA VAL A 123 -14.72 -4.88 -0.14
C VAL A 123 -15.53 -6.17 -0.19
N SER A 124 -15.62 -6.91 0.91
CA SER A 124 -16.34 -8.20 0.97
C SER A 124 -17.83 -8.06 1.23
N ARG A 125 -18.30 -6.87 1.46
CA ARG A 125 -19.72 -6.63 1.78
C ARG A 125 -20.62 -6.59 0.57
#